data_af4e7da765f81b1dffa210bce7624879
#
_entry.id   af4e7da765f81b1dffa210bce7624879
#
_cell.length_a   1.000
_cell.length_b   1.000
_cell.length_c   1.000
_cell.angle_alpha   90.00
_cell.angle_beta   90.00
_cell.angle_gamma   90.00
#
_symmetry.space_group_name_H-M   'P 1'
#
loop_
_entity.id
_entity.type
_entity.pdbx_description
1 polymer ?
#
loop_
_entity_poly.entity_id
_entity_poly.type
_entity_poly.pdbx_seq_one_letter_code
_entity_poly.pdbx_strand_id
1 'polypeptide(L)'
;MTNHAAALTALADPTRRAIFERLARSPSPVGELARELPVSRPAVSQHLKVLKSAGLVTDQAAGTRRVYSVDSAGVAAIREYFEQFWQQSLASFRTAASQPIQEET
;
A
#
# COMPACT_ATOMS: atom_id res chain seq x y z
N MET A 1 -13.02 2.49 9.42
CA MET A 1 -13.06 1.61 8.23
C MET A 1 -11.98 2.06 7.26
N THR A 2 -11.12 1.14 6.85
CA THR A 2 -10.02 1.47 5.96
C THR A 2 -10.53 1.67 4.53
N ASN A 3 -10.16 2.80 3.92
CA ASN A 3 -10.60 3.16 2.60
C ASN A 3 -9.53 2.77 1.57
N HIS A 4 -9.78 1.72 0.78
CA HIS A 4 -8.83 1.26 -0.23
C HIS A 4 -8.56 2.32 -1.31
N ALA A 5 -9.53 3.17 -1.63
CA ALA A 5 -9.33 4.22 -2.63
C ALA A 5 -8.29 5.25 -2.15
N ALA A 6 -8.37 5.67 -0.89
CA ALA A 6 -7.37 6.56 -0.29
C ALA A 6 -5.99 5.90 -0.23
N ALA A 7 -5.96 4.61 0.10
CA ALA A 7 -4.71 3.84 0.16
C ALA A 7 -4.05 3.76 -1.21
N LEU A 8 -4.80 3.43 -2.26
CA LEU A 8 -4.27 3.36 -3.63
C LEU A 8 -3.79 4.72 -4.12
N THR A 9 -4.52 5.78 -3.82
CA THR A 9 -4.13 7.14 -4.17
C THR A 9 -2.81 7.53 -3.48
N ALA A 10 -2.68 7.20 -2.20
CA ALA A 10 -1.44 7.47 -1.46
C ALA A 10 -0.25 6.73 -2.07
N LEU A 11 -0.43 5.49 -2.50
CA LEU A 11 0.63 4.67 -3.09
C LEU A 11 0.91 5.01 -4.56
N ALA A 12 0.10 5.84 -5.18
CA ALA A 12 0.35 6.28 -6.56
C ALA A 12 1.58 7.20 -6.64
N ASP A 13 1.86 7.96 -5.59
CA ASP A 13 3.06 8.79 -5.54
C ASP A 13 4.33 7.92 -5.37
N PRO A 14 5.33 8.04 -6.24
CA PRO A 14 6.52 7.18 -6.15
C PRO A 14 7.29 7.29 -4.84
N THR A 15 7.38 8.50 -4.28
CA THR A 15 8.10 8.72 -3.03
C THR A 15 7.35 8.11 -1.85
N ARG A 16 6.04 8.31 -1.78
CA ARG A 16 5.22 7.67 -0.74
C ARG A 16 5.30 6.16 -0.83
N ARG A 17 5.25 5.62 -2.04
CA ARG A 17 5.38 4.18 -2.25
C ARG A 17 6.74 3.66 -1.77
N ALA A 18 7.83 4.39 -2.05
CA ALA A 18 9.16 4.02 -1.59
C ALA A 18 9.25 4.01 -0.05
N ILE A 19 8.65 5.00 0.59
CA ILE A 19 8.59 5.06 2.06
C ILE A 19 7.81 3.85 2.61
N PHE A 20 6.65 3.58 2.03
CA PHE A 20 5.82 2.45 2.42
C PHE A 20 6.55 1.12 2.27
N GLU A 21 7.21 0.90 1.13
CA GLU A 21 7.99 -0.31 0.86
C GLU A 21 9.13 -0.47 1.87
N ARG A 22 9.79 0.65 2.22
CA ARG A 22 10.84 0.62 3.24
C ARG A 22 10.29 0.21 4.60
N LEU A 23 9.16 0.77 5.01
CA LEU A 23 8.52 0.43 6.28
C LEU A 23 8.01 -1.02 6.30
N ALA A 24 7.65 -1.56 5.14
CA ALA A 24 7.23 -2.96 5.04
C ALA A 24 8.36 -3.93 5.41
N ARG A 25 9.62 -3.51 5.29
CA ARG A 25 10.76 -4.33 5.70
C ARG A 25 10.97 -4.27 7.21
N SER A 26 10.83 -3.11 7.81
CA SER A 26 10.93 -2.94 9.26
C SER A 26 10.46 -1.56 9.68
N PRO A 27 9.93 -1.40 10.90
CA PRO A 27 9.59 -0.09 11.42
C PRO A 27 10.80 0.85 11.45
N SER A 28 10.56 2.14 11.37
CA SER A 28 11.64 3.13 11.32
C SER A 28 11.18 4.49 11.82
N PRO A 29 12.05 5.24 12.51
CA PRO A 29 11.79 6.65 12.79
C PRO A 29 12.05 7.51 11.55
N VAL A 30 11.47 8.72 11.54
CA VAL A 30 11.55 9.66 10.42
C VAL A 30 13.00 9.94 10.00
N GLY A 31 13.88 10.13 10.98
CA GLY A 31 15.28 10.45 10.69
C GLY A 31 16.01 9.39 9.88
N GLU A 32 15.72 8.12 10.13
CA GLU A 32 16.33 7.03 9.37
C GLU A 32 15.79 6.97 7.95
N LEU A 33 14.48 7.16 7.79
CA LEU A 33 13.86 7.23 6.47
C LEU A 33 14.48 8.36 5.63
N ALA A 34 14.68 9.52 6.23
CA ALA A 34 15.25 10.67 5.54
C ALA A 34 16.72 10.43 5.14
N ARG A 35 17.45 9.62 5.89
CA ARG A 35 18.84 9.25 5.53
C ARG A 35 18.91 8.24 4.41
N GLU A 36 17.95 7.33 4.33
CA GLU A 36 17.95 6.25 3.35
C GLU A 36 17.35 6.66 2.01
N LEU A 37 16.51 7.67 1.99
CA LEU A 37 15.76 8.07 0.80
C LEU A 37 16.22 9.45 0.31
N PRO A 38 16.15 9.72 -1.00
CA PRO A 38 16.59 11.01 -1.56
C PRO A 38 15.54 12.10 -1.36
N VAL A 39 15.11 12.31 -0.13
CA VAL A 39 14.09 13.30 0.25
C VAL A 39 14.45 13.94 1.57
N SER A 40 14.03 15.18 1.75
CA SER A 40 14.26 15.90 3.01
C SER A 40 13.41 15.32 4.13
N ARG A 41 13.84 15.53 5.37
CA ARG A 41 13.09 15.10 6.54
C ARG A 41 11.67 15.72 6.60
N PRO A 42 11.50 17.03 6.34
CA PRO A 42 10.13 17.57 6.26
C PRO A 42 9.27 16.93 5.20
N ALA A 43 9.83 16.58 4.03
CA ALA A 43 9.08 15.88 2.98
C ALA A 43 8.67 14.48 3.43
N VAL A 44 9.57 13.74 4.07
CA VAL A 44 9.24 12.41 4.64
C VAL A 44 8.10 12.54 5.64
N SER A 45 8.13 13.53 6.52
CA SER A 45 7.07 13.76 7.50
C SER A 45 5.72 14.02 6.82
N GLN A 46 5.69 14.81 5.75
CA GLN A 46 4.46 15.08 5.00
C GLN A 46 3.93 13.82 4.32
N HIS A 47 4.81 13.04 3.71
CA HIS A 47 4.41 11.78 3.09
C HIS A 47 3.87 10.77 4.10
N LEU A 48 4.49 10.69 5.28
CA LEU A 48 4.01 9.82 6.37
C LEU A 48 2.64 10.24 6.85
N LYS A 49 2.36 11.54 6.92
CA LYS A 49 1.06 12.06 7.30
C LYS A 49 -0.02 11.61 6.32
N VAL A 50 0.25 11.66 5.02
CA VAL A 50 -0.67 11.20 3.99
C VAL A 50 -0.89 9.68 4.11
N LEU A 51 0.17 8.92 4.27
CA LEU A 51 0.10 7.45 4.43
C LEU A 51 -0.70 7.07 5.68
N LYS A 52 -0.50 7.80 6.78
CA LYS A 52 -1.24 7.56 8.02
C LYS A 52 -2.72 7.88 7.85
N SER A 53 -3.05 9.00 7.21
CA SER A 53 -4.44 9.38 6.93
C SER A 53 -5.14 8.37 6.02
N ALA A 54 -4.39 7.73 5.14
CA ALA A 54 -4.93 6.68 4.26
C ALA A 54 -5.03 5.31 4.95
N GLY A 55 -4.62 5.19 6.20
CA GLY A 55 -4.69 3.93 6.96
C GLY A 55 -3.59 2.94 6.64
N LEU A 56 -2.52 3.36 5.97
CA LEU A 56 -1.45 2.47 5.53
C LEU A 56 -0.30 2.35 6.51
N VAL A 57 -0.10 3.36 7.34
CA VAL A 57 0.95 3.37 8.36
C VAL A 57 0.39 3.82 9.70
N THR A 58 1.06 3.41 10.74
CA THR A 58 0.78 3.84 12.11
C THR A 58 2.09 4.24 12.77
N ASP A 59 2.00 4.89 13.91
CA ASP A 59 3.19 5.31 14.64
C ASP A 59 3.02 5.08 16.13
N GLN A 60 4.14 4.87 16.80
CA GLN A 60 4.20 4.73 18.26
C GLN A 60 5.35 5.53 18.82
N ALA A 61 5.15 6.09 20.00
CA ALA A 61 6.21 6.73 20.75
C ALA A 61 7.20 5.67 21.26
N ALA A 62 8.49 5.93 21.05
CA ALA A 62 9.57 5.09 21.56
C ALA A 62 10.62 6.03 22.18
N GLY A 63 10.50 6.31 23.47
CA GLY A 63 11.29 7.34 24.14
C GLY A 63 10.95 8.72 23.61
N THR A 64 11.94 9.45 23.11
CA THR A 64 11.75 10.79 22.51
C THR A 64 11.47 10.72 21.02
N ARG A 65 11.40 9.53 20.43
CA ARG A 65 11.23 9.31 19.00
C ARG A 65 9.84 8.72 18.70
N ARG A 66 9.37 8.93 17.48
CA ARG A 66 8.20 8.21 16.96
C ARG A 66 8.67 7.23 15.91
N VAL A 67 8.21 6.00 16.05
CA VAL A 67 8.55 4.91 15.13
C VAL A 67 7.32 4.61 14.28
N TYR A 68 7.50 4.65 12.98
CA TYR A 68 6.44 4.37 12.01
C TYR A 68 6.53 2.92 11.55
N SER A 69 5.38 2.33 11.30
CA SER A 69 5.29 0.95 10.79
C SER A 69 4.08 0.82 9.88
N VAL A 70 4.08 -0.22 9.05
CA VAL A 70 2.95 -0.54 8.19
C VAL A 70 1.76 -0.95 9.05
N ASP A 71 0.59 -0.42 8.72
CA ASP A 71 -0.68 -0.84 9.33
C ASP A 71 -1.26 -2.01 8.52
N SER A 72 -1.32 -3.17 9.14
CA SER A 72 -1.80 -4.38 8.47
C SER A 72 -3.27 -4.26 8.03
N ALA A 73 -4.08 -3.48 8.73
CA ALA A 73 -5.48 -3.26 8.34
C ALA A 73 -5.59 -2.54 6.99
N GLY A 74 -4.68 -1.57 6.73
CA GLY A 74 -4.63 -0.88 5.46
C GLY A 74 -4.22 -1.79 4.31
N VAL A 75 -3.23 -2.64 4.56
CA VAL A 75 -2.78 -3.63 3.57
C VAL A 75 -3.89 -4.64 3.29
N ALA A 76 -4.59 -5.09 4.34
CA ALA A 76 -5.71 -6.03 4.19
C ALA A 76 -6.83 -5.45 3.33
N ALA A 77 -7.14 -4.15 3.47
CA ALA A 77 -8.17 -3.50 2.66
C ALA A 77 -7.80 -3.48 1.17
N ILE A 78 -6.53 -3.24 0.85
CA ILE A 78 -6.03 -3.31 -0.53
C ILE A 78 -6.11 -4.75 -1.06
N ARG A 79 -5.70 -5.71 -0.25
CA ARG A 79 -5.77 -7.12 -0.61
C ARG A 79 -7.20 -7.56 -0.92
N GLU A 80 -8.15 -7.18 -0.09
CA GLU A 80 -9.57 -7.50 -0.30
C GLU A 80 -10.09 -6.89 -1.60
N TYR A 81 -9.69 -5.65 -1.89
CA TYR A 81 -10.06 -4.97 -3.12
C TYR A 81 -9.53 -5.71 -4.34
N PHE A 82 -8.25 -6.08 -4.36
CA PHE A 82 -7.66 -6.82 -5.47
C PHE A 82 -8.16 -8.26 -5.54
N GLU A 83 -8.56 -8.85 -4.40
CA GLU A 83 -9.11 -10.20 -4.38
C GLU A 83 -10.37 -10.31 -5.23
N GLN A 84 -11.21 -9.28 -5.25
CA GLN A 84 -12.40 -9.25 -6.10
C GLN A 84 -12.04 -9.41 -7.57
N PHE A 85 -11.02 -8.69 -8.02
CA PHE A 85 -10.56 -8.77 -9.41
C PHE A 85 -9.91 -10.11 -9.72
N TRP A 86 -9.16 -10.63 -8.78
CA TRP A 86 -8.55 -11.95 -8.91
C TRP A 86 -9.61 -13.03 -9.12
N GLN A 87 -10.66 -13.03 -8.29
CA GLN A 87 -11.76 -13.98 -8.41
C GLN A 87 -12.52 -13.80 -9.71
N GLN A 88 -12.78 -12.57 -10.11
CA GLN A 88 -13.44 -12.28 -11.38
C GLN A 88 -12.60 -12.76 -12.58
N SER A 89 -11.29 -12.53 -12.52
CA SER A 89 -10.37 -12.96 -13.58
C SER A 89 -10.32 -14.48 -13.69
N LEU A 90 -10.29 -15.18 -12.56
CA LEU A 90 -10.34 -16.64 -12.55
C LEU A 90 -11.65 -17.17 -13.10
N ALA A 91 -12.78 -16.59 -12.72
CA ALA A 91 -14.10 -16.98 -13.23
C ALA A 91 -14.19 -16.78 -14.73
N SER A 92 -13.72 -15.64 -15.25
CA SER A 92 -13.69 -15.34 -16.67
C SER A 92 -12.81 -16.33 -17.43
N PHE A 93 -11.64 -16.65 -16.87
CA PHE A 93 -10.72 -17.62 -17.47
C PHE A 93 -11.36 -19.02 -17.53
N ARG A 94 -11.99 -19.46 -16.45
CA ARG A 94 -12.67 -20.76 -16.40
C ARG A 94 -13.81 -20.83 -17.40
N THR A 95 -14.59 -19.77 -17.52
CA THR A 95 -15.68 -19.70 -18.50
C THR A 95 -15.14 -19.81 -19.92
N ALA A 96 -14.10 -19.04 -20.25
CA ALA A 96 -13.47 -19.08 -21.57
C ALA A 96 -12.88 -20.45 -21.88
N ALA A 97 -12.22 -21.08 -20.89
CA ALA A 97 -11.60 -22.40 -21.06
C ALA A 97 -12.62 -23.51 -21.22
N SER A 98 -13.83 -23.38 -20.66
CA SER A 98 -14.87 -24.39 -20.73
C SER A 98 -15.80 -24.24 -21.92
N GLN A 99 -15.74 -23.12 -22.65
CA GLN A 99 -16.56 -22.91 -23.82
C GLN A 99 -16.00 -23.68 -25.01
N PRO A 100 -16.88 -24.31 -25.83
CA PRO A 100 -16.41 -24.95 -27.07
C PRO A 100 -15.87 -23.87 -27.99
N ILE A 101 -14.83 -24.25 -28.74
CA ILE A 101 -14.25 -23.37 -29.74
C ILE A 101 -15.31 -23.11 -30.81
N GLN A 102 -15.68 -21.85 -30.96
CA GLN A 102 -16.57 -21.43 -32.05
C GLN A 102 -15.71 -20.96 -33.20
N GLU A 103 -15.80 -21.68 -34.30
CA GLU A 103 -15.19 -21.21 -35.53
C GLU A 103 -16.06 -20.09 -36.08
N GLU A 104 -15.46 -18.92 -36.22
CA GLU A 104 -16.09 -17.84 -36.96
C GLU A 104 -15.96 -18.17 -38.46
N THR A 105 -17.09 -18.28 -39.06
CA THR A 105 -17.14 -18.44 -40.53
C THR A 105 -17.15 -17.08 -41.21
#